data_2edf91a68f309f8fd333880916a51201
#
_entry.id   2edf91a68f309f8fd333880916a51201
#
_cell.length_a   1.000
_cell.length_b   1.000
_cell.length_c   1.000
_cell.angle_alpha   90.00
_cell.angle_beta   90.00
_cell.angle_gamma   90.00
#
_symmetry.space_group_name_H-M   'P 1'
#
loop_
_entity.id
_entity.type
_entity.pdbx_description
1 polymer ?
#
loop_
_entity_poly.entity_id
_entity_poly.type
_entity_poly.pdbx_seq_one_letter_code
_entity_poly.pdbx_strand_id
1 'polypeptide(L)'
;EVIKMMETIIGLPQDAKDDFIRECLDKMKKASSKQGFPKSALHTYIKTIRETAVSIVQNIHAANDCSFQTEYERRLDLIHAALNDCNLLLKLVEISQSLGYISMKRMGHWTKLITDVKYMTLAWKKKDTERARTICRQEEVKNYELQAGIIASAVARALGRK
;
A
#
# COMPACT_ATOMS: atom_id res chain seq x y z
N GLU A 1 6.36 -35.09 10.22
CA GLU A 1 6.06 -35.04 11.67
C GLU A 1 4.56 -34.90 11.95
N VAL A 2 3.83 -33.98 11.29
CA VAL A 2 2.37 -33.77 11.48
C VAL A 2 1.57 -35.05 11.16
N ILE A 3 1.91 -35.77 10.08
CA ILE A 3 1.21 -37.01 9.69
C ILE A 3 1.43 -38.13 10.73
N LYS A 4 2.64 -38.30 11.24
CA LYS A 4 2.93 -39.24 12.34
C LYS A 4 2.19 -38.90 13.64
N MET A 5 2.04 -37.61 13.93
CA MET A 5 1.30 -37.10 15.07
C MET A 5 -0.20 -37.37 14.92
N MET A 6 -0.77 -37.23 13.73
CA MET A 6 -2.17 -37.57 13.44
C MET A 6 -2.46 -39.05 13.55
N GLU A 7 -1.56 -39.93 13.05
CA GLU A 7 -1.68 -41.40 13.17
C GLU A 7 -1.67 -41.85 14.65
N THR A 8 -0.86 -41.21 15.49
CA THR A 8 -0.81 -41.48 16.93
C THR A 8 -2.10 -41.12 17.65
N ILE A 9 -2.78 -40.04 17.22
CA ILE A 9 -4.03 -39.55 17.81
C ILE A 9 -5.22 -40.44 17.47
N ILE A 10 -5.27 -41.04 16.28
CA ILE A 10 -6.41 -41.83 15.79
C ILE A 10 -6.63 -43.08 16.64
N GLY A 11 -5.59 -43.68 17.20
CA GLY A 11 -5.64 -44.94 18.00
C GLY A 11 -5.91 -44.75 19.49
N LEU A 12 -6.01 -43.50 20.02
CA LEU A 12 -6.17 -43.28 21.47
C LEU A 12 -7.63 -43.26 21.89
N PRO A 13 -7.95 -43.70 23.16
CA PRO A 13 -9.26 -43.47 23.80
C PRO A 13 -9.60 -41.96 23.83
N GLN A 14 -10.91 -41.61 23.91
CA GLN A 14 -11.37 -40.22 23.79
C GLN A 14 -10.76 -39.30 24.85
N ASP A 15 -10.71 -39.73 26.10
CA ASP A 15 -10.14 -39.03 27.26
C ASP A 15 -8.63 -38.75 27.05
N ALA A 16 -7.89 -39.71 26.50
CA ALA A 16 -6.48 -39.56 26.19
C ALA A 16 -6.25 -38.61 24.98
N LYS A 17 -7.23 -38.53 24.07
CA LYS A 17 -7.20 -37.53 22.97
C LYS A 17 -7.39 -36.12 23.50
N ASP A 18 -8.32 -35.94 24.42
CA ASP A 18 -8.62 -34.63 25.01
C ASP A 18 -7.43 -34.11 25.84
N ASP A 19 -6.77 -34.98 26.60
CA ASP A 19 -5.58 -34.63 27.37
C ASP A 19 -4.39 -34.32 26.44
N PHE A 20 -4.19 -35.09 25.37
CA PHE A 20 -3.15 -34.83 24.38
C PHE A 20 -3.38 -33.50 23.65
N ILE A 21 -4.64 -33.20 23.25
CA ILE A 21 -5.01 -31.93 22.63
C ILE A 21 -4.74 -30.78 23.60
N ARG A 22 -5.11 -30.94 24.89
CA ARG A 22 -4.86 -29.93 25.93
C ARG A 22 -3.37 -29.68 26.11
N GLU A 23 -2.54 -30.73 26.18
CA GLU A 23 -1.08 -30.62 26.28
C GLU A 23 -0.46 -29.94 25.05
N CYS A 24 -0.93 -30.28 23.85
CA CYS A 24 -0.50 -29.63 22.60
C CYS A 24 -0.89 -28.14 22.59
N LEU A 25 -2.11 -27.80 23.01
CA LEU A 25 -2.56 -26.40 23.14
C LEU A 25 -1.74 -25.62 24.17
N ASP A 26 -1.39 -26.23 25.30
CA ASP A 26 -0.55 -25.59 26.32
C ASP A 26 0.90 -25.43 25.85
N LYS A 27 1.45 -26.41 25.11
CA LYS A 27 2.75 -26.25 24.46
C LYS A 27 2.73 -25.15 23.39
N MET A 28 1.67 -25.07 22.61
CA MET A 28 1.47 -24.00 21.63
C MET A 28 1.30 -22.63 22.31
N LYS A 29 0.56 -22.54 23.42
CA LYS A 29 0.43 -21.33 24.23
C LYS A 29 1.77 -20.91 24.84
N LYS A 30 2.56 -21.86 25.37
CA LYS A 30 3.91 -21.58 25.91
C LYS A 30 4.90 -21.17 24.80
N ALA A 31 4.80 -21.78 23.61
CA ALA A 31 5.59 -21.37 22.44
C ALA A 31 5.16 -19.96 21.94
N SER A 32 3.86 -19.67 21.99
CA SER A 32 3.29 -18.35 21.67
C SER A 32 3.63 -17.28 22.72
N SER A 33 4.01 -17.65 23.95
CA SER A 33 4.43 -16.68 24.96
C SER A 33 5.75 -15.99 24.64
N LYS A 34 6.57 -16.55 23.74
CA LYS A 34 7.73 -15.88 23.12
C LYS A 34 7.31 -15.23 21.80
N GLN A 35 6.40 -14.25 21.90
CA GLN A 35 6.03 -13.46 20.73
C GLN A 35 7.24 -12.72 20.17
N GLY A 36 7.61 -13.06 18.97
CA GLY A 36 8.70 -12.43 18.25
C GLY A 36 9.02 -13.16 16.97
N PHE A 37 9.69 -12.48 16.07
CA PHE A 37 10.14 -13.09 14.84
C PHE A 37 11.27 -14.09 15.13
N PRO A 38 11.20 -15.34 14.65
CA PRO A 38 12.29 -16.29 14.79
C PRO A 38 13.54 -15.78 14.05
N LYS A 39 14.73 -16.20 14.52
CA LYS A 39 16.01 -15.76 13.92
C LYS A 39 16.07 -16.04 12.40
N SER A 40 15.48 -17.13 11.93
CA SER A 40 15.40 -17.48 10.51
C SER A 40 14.55 -16.49 9.69
N ALA A 41 13.55 -15.83 10.30
CA ALA A 41 12.71 -14.84 9.64
C ALA A 41 13.33 -13.43 9.65
N LEU A 42 14.39 -13.20 10.43
CA LEU A 42 15.03 -11.89 10.56
C LEU A 42 15.62 -11.40 9.24
N HIS A 43 16.29 -12.25 8.50
CA HIS A 43 17.00 -11.88 7.28
C HIS A 43 16.08 -11.73 6.07
N THR A 44 15.00 -12.49 5.99
CA THR A 44 14.07 -12.44 4.86
C THR A 44 12.86 -11.57 5.15
N TYR A 45 12.11 -11.91 6.17
CA TYR A 45 10.79 -11.35 6.41
C TYR A 45 10.84 -9.94 7.04
N ILE A 46 11.63 -9.78 8.12
CA ILE A 46 11.80 -8.46 8.76
C ILE A 46 12.52 -7.48 7.83
N LYS A 47 13.50 -7.98 7.07
CA LYS A 47 14.18 -7.16 6.07
C LYS A 47 13.16 -6.61 5.07
N THR A 48 12.31 -7.46 4.49
CA THR A 48 11.26 -7.04 3.55
C THR A 48 10.29 -6.03 4.16
N ILE A 49 9.81 -6.24 5.40
CA ILE A 49 8.95 -5.29 6.09
C ILE A 49 9.61 -3.92 6.23
N ARG A 50 10.88 -3.88 6.62
CA ARG A 50 11.64 -2.64 6.79
C ARG A 50 11.88 -1.94 5.45
N GLU A 51 12.32 -2.68 4.45
CA GLU A 51 12.57 -2.14 3.11
C GLU A 51 11.30 -1.57 2.49
N THR A 52 10.17 -2.29 2.60
CA THR A 52 8.87 -1.79 2.13
C THR A 52 8.44 -0.52 2.88
N ALA A 53 8.62 -0.48 4.20
CA ALA A 53 8.30 0.72 4.98
C ALA A 53 9.18 1.92 4.59
N VAL A 54 10.47 1.71 4.35
CA VAL A 54 11.40 2.74 3.88
C VAL A 54 11.04 3.18 2.47
N SER A 55 10.69 2.25 1.57
CA SER A 55 10.26 2.53 0.19
C SER A 55 9.03 3.44 0.15
N ILE A 56 8.04 3.24 1.03
CA ILE A 56 6.88 4.13 1.14
C ILE A 56 7.34 5.57 1.38
N VAL A 57 8.22 5.78 2.35
CA VAL A 57 8.71 7.12 2.70
C VAL A 57 9.51 7.74 1.56
N GLN A 58 10.39 6.96 0.93
CA GLN A 58 11.20 7.40 -0.21
C GLN A 58 10.33 7.81 -1.39
N ASN A 59 9.32 7.00 -1.74
CA ASN A 59 8.42 7.28 -2.86
C ASN A 59 7.56 8.53 -2.59
N ILE A 60 7.05 8.70 -1.36
CA ILE A 60 6.29 9.90 -0.97
C ILE A 60 7.18 11.14 -1.04
N HIS A 61 8.41 11.06 -0.54
CA HIS A 61 9.35 12.18 -0.55
C HIS A 61 9.73 12.55 -1.99
N ALA A 62 10.13 11.57 -2.81
CA ALA A 62 10.45 11.78 -4.20
C ALA A 62 9.28 12.34 -5.01
N ALA A 63 8.05 11.87 -4.76
CA ALA A 63 6.85 12.43 -5.37
C ALA A 63 6.63 13.89 -4.98
N ASN A 64 6.89 14.25 -3.72
CA ASN A 64 6.77 15.64 -3.28
C ASN A 64 7.78 16.57 -3.94
N ASP A 65 8.98 16.07 -4.22
CA ASP A 65 10.06 16.83 -4.87
C ASP A 65 9.82 17.02 -6.38
N CYS A 66 9.00 16.17 -7.01
CA CYS A 66 8.63 16.33 -8.42
C CYS A 66 7.82 17.61 -8.66
N SER A 67 8.22 18.39 -9.67
CA SER A 67 7.46 19.54 -10.13
C SER A 67 6.11 19.10 -10.69
N PHE A 68 5.04 19.72 -10.21
CA PHE A 68 3.68 19.43 -10.69
C PHE A 68 3.49 19.78 -12.17
N GLN A 69 4.18 20.83 -12.67
CA GLN A 69 4.01 21.31 -14.03
C GLN A 69 4.78 20.49 -15.06
N THR A 70 5.98 20.01 -14.72
CA THR A 70 6.89 19.37 -15.67
C THR A 70 7.06 17.88 -15.48
N GLU A 71 6.77 17.35 -14.27
CA GLU A 71 7.01 15.97 -13.88
C GLU A 71 5.76 15.28 -13.32
N TYR A 72 4.57 15.70 -13.77
CA TYR A 72 3.30 15.20 -13.21
C TYR A 72 3.15 13.69 -13.31
N GLU A 73 3.46 13.08 -14.45
CA GLU A 73 3.38 11.62 -14.64
C GLU A 73 4.32 10.88 -13.67
N ARG A 74 5.58 11.31 -13.59
CA ARG A 74 6.55 10.74 -12.66
C ARG A 74 6.08 10.86 -11.19
N ARG A 75 5.49 12.00 -10.85
CA ARG A 75 4.90 12.23 -9.53
C ARG A 75 3.78 11.24 -9.23
N LEU A 76 2.88 10.99 -10.19
CA LEU A 76 1.81 10.00 -10.05
C LEU A 76 2.34 8.57 -9.91
N ASP A 77 3.35 8.20 -10.69
CA ASP A 77 3.97 6.88 -10.62
C ASP A 77 4.56 6.61 -9.23
N LEU A 78 5.25 7.60 -8.66
CA LEU A 78 5.81 7.51 -7.30
C LEU A 78 4.71 7.41 -6.24
N ILE A 79 3.60 8.14 -6.38
CA ILE A 79 2.43 8.02 -5.51
C ILE A 79 1.82 6.62 -5.62
N HIS A 80 1.71 6.06 -6.84
CA HIS A 80 1.23 4.71 -7.06
C HIS A 80 2.14 3.66 -6.42
N ALA A 81 3.46 3.81 -6.57
CA ALA A 81 4.45 2.94 -5.94
C ALA A 81 4.27 2.94 -4.40
N ALA A 82 4.16 4.12 -3.79
CA ALA A 82 3.92 4.24 -2.34
C ALA A 82 2.62 3.54 -1.90
N LEU A 83 1.53 3.66 -2.68
CA LEU A 83 0.26 2.99 -2.39
C LEU A 83 0.35 1.46 -2.50
N ASN A 84 1.08 0.96 -3.50
CA ASN A 84 1.34 -0.47 -3.67
C ASN A 84 2.17 -1.02 -2.50
N ASP A 85 3.18 -0.29 -2.07
CA ASP A 85 4.00 -0.63 -0.90
C ASP A 85 3.17 -0.63 0.40
N CYS A 86 2.23 0.31 0.57
CA CYS A 86 1.29 0.28 1.69
C CYS A 86 0.43 -1.01 1.68
N ASN A 87 -0.07 -1.43 0.51
CA ASN A 87 -0.85 -2.65 0.37
C ASN A 87 0.00 -3.89 0.69
N LEU A 88 1.23 -3.96 0.19
CA LEU A 88 2.17 -5.03 0.50
C LEU A 88 2.47 -5.09 2.00
N LEU A 89 2.75 -3.95 2.62
CA LEU A 89 3.06 -3.89 4.05
C LEU A 89 1.87 -4.33 4.92
N LEU A 90 0.63 -3.98 4.56
CA LEU A 90 -0.58 -4.49 5.22
C LEU A 90 -0.66 -6.01 5.15
N LYS A 91 -0.36 -6.61 4.00
CA LYS A 91 -0.33 -8.08 3.84
C LYS A 91 0.78 -8.73 4.66
N LEU A 92 1.96 -8.14 4.71
CA LEU A 92 3.06 -8.64 5.52
C LEU A 92 2.72 -8.61 7.03
N VAL A 93 2.02 -7.58 7.49
CA VAL A 93 1.54 -7.46 8.87
C VAL A 93 0.48 -8.53 9.19
N GLU A 94 -0.48 -8.76 8.29
CA GLU A 94 -1.49 -9.80 8.41
C GLU A 94 -0.85 -11.21 8.51
N ILE A 95 0.07 -11.53 7.62
CA ILE A 95 0.82 -12.80 7.64
C ILE A 95 1.65 -12.93 8.93
N SER A 96 2.28 -11.84 9.39
CA SER A 96 3.04 -11.84 10.65
C SER A 96 2.19 -12.23 11.85
N GLN A 97 0.95 -11.79 11.88
CA GLN A 97 -0.01 -12.15 12.93
C GLN A 97 -0.46 -13.60 12.78
N SER A 98 -0.78 -14.05 11.57
CA SER A 98 -1.20 -15.45 11.29
C SER A 98 -0.11 -16.46 11.66
N LEU A 99 1.17 -16.09 11.50
CA LEU A 99 2.32 -16.89 11.92
C LEU A 99 2.64 -16.77 13.43
N GLY A 100 1.86 -15.97 14.18
CA GLY A 100 2.08 -15.78 15.61
C GLY A 100 3.30 -14.93 15.97
N TYR A 101 3.92 -14.23 15.01
CA TYR A 101 5.10 -13.40 15.24
C TYR A 101 4.76 -12.09 15.97
N ILE A 102 3.55 -11.59 15.76
CA ILE A 102 3.04 -10.39 16.43
C ILE A 102 1.65 -10.66 17.03
N SER A 103 1.34 -9.96 18.12
CA SER A 103 0.02 -10.04 18.74
C SER A 103 -1.04 -9.31 17.93
N MET A 104 -2.31 -9.69 18.11
CA MET A 104 -3.46 -9.00 17.50
C MET A 104 -3.45 -7.49 17.82
N LYS A 105 -3.11 -7.11 19.05
CA LYS A 105 -3.00 -5.70 19.47
C LYS A 105 -1.94 -4.95 18.66
N ARG A 106 -0.78 -5.57 18.43
CA ARG A 106 0.31 -4.97 17.64
C ARG A 106 -0.06 -4.90 16.17
N MET A 107 -0.69 -5.95 15.63
CA MET A 107 -1.24 -5.94 14.28
C MET A 107 -2.22 -4.78 14.08
N GLY A 108 -3.20 -4.62 14.97
CA GLY A 108 -4.18 -3.54 14.89
C GLY A 108 -3.53 -2.15 14.91
N HIS A 109 -2.52 -1.94 15.77
CA HIS A 109 -1.79 -0.68 15.81
C HIS A 109 -1.04 -0.39 14.50
N TRP A 110 -0.29 -1.37 13.97
CA TRP A 110 0.46 -1.19 12.73
C TRP A 110 -0.47 -1.01 11.52
N THR A 111 -1.54 -1.80 11.45
CA THR A 111 -2.55 -1.67 10.40
C THR A 111 -3.14 -0.25 10.38
N LYS A 112 -3.46 0.31 11.54
CA LYS A 112 -3.97 1.68 11.64
C LYS A 112 -2.97 2.69 11.06
N LEU A 113 -1.71 2.64 11.50
CA LEU A 113 -0.68 3.58 11.01
C LEU A 113 -0.48 3.50 9.49
N ILE A 114 -0.40 2.28 8.94
CA ILE A 114 -0.22 2.09 7.50
C ILE A 114 -1.45 2.59 6.73
N THR A 115 -2.64 2.33 7.26
CA THR A 115 -3.91 2.74 6.67
C THR A 115 -4.06 4.26 6.67
N ASP A 116 -3.64 4.93 7.72
CA ASP A 116 -3.64 6.41 7.82
C ASP A 116 -2.73 7.01 6.73
N VAL A 117 -1.51 6.50 6.56
CA VAL A 117 -0.59 6.92 5.49
C VAL A 117 -1.20 6.66 4.11
N LYS A 118 -1.78 5.48 3.89
CA LYS A 118 -2.43 5.12 2.63
C LYS A 118 -3.55 6.08 2.27
N TYR A 119 -4.44 6.41 3.20
CA TYR A 119 -5.56 7.32 2.94
C TYR A 119 -5.09 8.77 2.72
N MET A 120 -4.09 9.25 3.45
CA MET A 120 -3.49 10.55 3.17
C MET A 120 -2.89 10.62 1.76
N THR A 121 -2.18 9.57 1.34
CA THR A 121 -1.60 9.46 0.00
C THR A 121 -2.67 9.39 -1.09
N LEU A 122 -3.78 8.66 -0.86
CA LEU A 122 -4.92 8.61 -1.77
C LEU A 122 -5.61 9.98 -1.90
N ALA A 123 -5.79 10.69 -0.80
CA ALA A 123 -6.37 12.04 -0.82
C ALA A 123 -5.48 13.03 -1.57
N TRP A 124 -4.16 12.92 -1.40
CA TRP A 124 -3.20 13.70 -2.17
C TRP A 124 -3.28 13.41 -3.66
N LYS A 125 -3.23 12.12 -4.06
CA LYS A 125 -3.41 11.70 -5.45
C LYS A 125 -4.68 12.29 -6.07
N LYS A 126 -5.80 12.23 -5.35
CA LYS A 126 -7.09 12.76 -5.83
C LYS A 126 -6.99 14.26 -6.09
N LYS A 127 -6.44 15.03 -5.16
CA LYS A 127 -6.25 16.47 -5.32
C LYS A 127 -5.35 16.83 -6.50
N ASP A 128 -4.25 16.12 -6.68
CA ASP A 128 -3.33 16.32 -7.80
C ASP A 128 -4.02 16.01 -9.14
N THR A 129 -4.80 14.93 -9.21
CA THR A 129 -5.56 14.57 -10.42
C THR A 129 -6.63 15.61 -10.75
N GLU A 130 -7.36 16.11 -9.76
CA GLU A 130 -8.35 17.18 -9.95
C GLU A 130 -7.70 18.46 -10.43
N ARG A 131 -6.55 18.83 -9.85
CA ARG A 131 -5.77 20.00 -10.26
C ARG A 131 -5.29 19.87 -11.71
N ALA A 132 -4.76 18.73 -12.11
CA ALA A 132 -4.31 18.47 -13.47
C ALA A 132 -5.47 18.61 -14.48
N ARG A 133 -6.64 18.03 -14.19
CA ARG A 133 -7.85 18.16 -15.03
C ARG A 133 -8.28 19.62 -15.19
N THR A 134 -8.18 20.42 -14.13
CA THR A 134 -8.55 21.82 -14.18
C THR A 134 -7.60 22.61 -15.07
N ILE A 135 -6.29 22.36 -14.97
CA ILE A 135 -5.27 23.01 -15.82
C ILE A 135 -5.49 22.64 -17.29
N CYS A 136 -5.63 21.34 -17.62
CA CYS A 136 -5.90 20.91 -19.00
C CYS A 136 -7.15 21.59 -19.58
N ARG A 137 -8.24 21.68 -18.82
CA ARG A 137 -9.46 22.36 -19.27
C ARG A 137 -9.25 23.85 -19.52
N GLN A 138 -8.47 24.53 -18.68
CA GLN A 138 -8.16 25.95 -18.87
C GLN A 138 -7.28 26.19 -20.11
N GLU A 139 -6.34 25.28 -20.38
CA GLU A 139 -5.50 25.34 -21.58
C GLU A 139 -6.31 25.09 -22.85
N GLU A 140 -7.23 24.14 -22.84
CA GLU A 140 -8.16 23.91 -23.95
C GLU A 140 -8.99 25.17 -24.27
N VAL A 141 -9.60 25.80 -23.25
CA VAL A 141 -10.38 27.03 -23.44
C VAL A 141 -9.52 28.14 -24.04
N LYS A 142 -8.30 28.37 -23.52
CA LYS A 142 -7.39 29.37 -24.08
C LYS A 142 -7.03 29.09 -25.53
N ASN A 143 -6.81 27.83 -25.90
CA ASN A 143 -6.53 27.42 -27.26
C ASN A 143 -7.73 27.70 -28.20
N TYR A 144 -8.96 27.40 -27.77
CA TYR A 144 -10.16 27.72 -28.53
C TYR A 144 -10.34 29.24 -28.72
N GLU A 145 -10.12 30.04 -27.70
CA GLU A 145 -10.19 31.50 -27.79
C GLU A 145 -9.14 32.07 -28.76
N LEU A 146 -7.91 31.55 -28.71
CA LEU A 146 -6.86 31.94 -29.64
C LEU A 146 -7.22 31.59 -31.07
N GLN A 147 -7.72 30.39 -31.35
CA GLN A 147 -8.14 29.95 -32.68
C GLN A 147 -9.29 30.81 -33.20
N ALA A 148 -10.30 31.07 -32.37
CA ALA A 148 -11.43 31.95 -32.70
C ALA A 148 -10.96 33.36 -33.08
N GLY A 149 -10.00 33.93 -32.34
CA GLY A 149 -9.39 35.23 -32.63
C GLY A 149 -8.64 35.26 -33.95
N ILE A 150 -7.92 34.18 -34.28
CA ILE A 150 -7.20 34.04 -35.57
C ILE A 150 -8.22 34.01 -36.75
N ILE A 151 -9.28 33.23 -36.62
CA ILE A 151 -10.35 33.11 -37.61
C ILE A 151 -11.06 34.44 -37.80
N ALA A 152 -11.43 35.12 -36.72
CA ALA A 152 -12.09 36.42 -36.78
C ALA A 152 -11.24 37.47 -37.47
N SER A 153 -9.92 37.52 -37.18
CA SER A 153 -9.01 38.45 -37.84
C SER A 153 -8.75 38.13 -39.31
N ALA A 154 -8.78 36.85 -39.72
CA ALA A 154 -8.69 36.42 -41.10
C ALA A 154 -9.93 36.85 -41.90
N VAL A 155 -11.14 36.63 -41.34
CA VAL A 155 -12.40 37.07 -41.93
C VAL A 155 -12.49 38.58 -42.08
N ALA A 156 -12.10 39.34 -41.06
CA ALA A 156 -12.08 40.80 -41.13
C ALA A 156 -11.14 41.32 -42.25
N ARG A 157 -9.96 40.71 -42.41
CA ARG A 157 -9.01 41.03 -43.52
C ARG A 157 -9.57 40.68 -44.89
N ALA A 158 -10.30 39.58 -45.02
CA ALA A 158 -10.92 39.20 -46.28
C ALA A 158 -12.06 40.10 -46.68
N LEU A 159 -12.85 40.57 -45.75
CA LEU A 159 -13.98 41.49 -45.98
C LEU A 159 -13.54 42.94 -46.18
N GLY A 160 -12.41 43.35 -45.59
CA GLY A 160 -11.90 44.75 -45.75
C GLY A 160 -11.10 44.99 -47.05
N ARG A 161 -10.97 44.01 -47.95
CA ARG A 161 -10.29 44.12 -49.25
C ARG A 161 -11.22 44.37 -50.42
N LYS A 162 -12.38 45.02 -50.19
CA LYS A 162 -13.27 45.50 -51.25
C LYS A 162 -13.09 47.01 -51.48
#